data_92fef69fd7ac0099385f63dc2ff7ac0f
#
_entry.id   92fef69fd7ac0099385f63dc2ff7ac0f
#
_cell.length_a   1.000
_cell.length_b   1.000
_cell.length_c   1.000
_cell.angle_alpha   90.00
_cell.angle_beta   90.00
_cell.angle_gamma   90.00
#
_symmetry.space_group_name_H-M   'P 1'
#
loop_
_entity.id
_entity.type
_entity.pdbx_description
1 polymer ?
#
loop_
_entity_poly.entity_id
_entity_poly.type
_entity_poly.pdbx_seq_one_letter_code
_entity_poly.pdbx_strand_id
1 'polypeptide(L)'
;IIGAGVVGLSIAKSCSELGMSVVVLEKDSRAGEGISSRNSGVIHAGIYYPNESLKTKFCLSGNKLLYDYAKAKNIDHKKIGKYIIASSKDELEKLEGIYKKGVLNSVTLDFLSKEKMKSIYPDLNVEAGIYSPNTGIIDVPELINALEGDIQHNNGLISLNTKFISAQKNNSGFTISCDDGNKFLINSKYLINASGLNSDLISQQIDTLDKKYYSSIKYAKGHYFKYSGSHPFTTLVYPLASEFSSGLHVGFDLSGQIRFGPDITWVDDIDYSFDDSLKDNFMSSIKKYWPGIDSKKLQPDYVGIRPKLQNMDEKMKDFSICDSKVHGVEGLINIQGLESPGVTSSLAIGEYVKHMINSKDDPLTYL
;
A
#
# COMPACT_ATOMS: atom_id res chain seq x y z
N ILE A 1 5.67 15.27 11.20
CA ILE A 1 5.49 14.18 10.21
C ILE A 1 5.32 14.84 8.85
N ILE A 2 6.05 14.34 7.83
CA ILE A 2 5.95 14.85 6.46
C ILE A 2 5.13 13.87 5.63
N GLY A 3 4.01 14.34 5.07
CA GLY A 3 3.04 13.60 4.26
C GLY A 3 1.82 13.12 5.04
N ALA A 4 0.63 13.52 4.58
CA ALA A 4 -0.68 13.11 5.11
C ALA A 4 -1.30 11.97 4.29
N GLY A 5 -0.49 11.04 3.79
CA GLY A 5 -0.97 9.76 3.28
C GLY A 5 -1.40 8.84 4.43
N VAL A 6 -2.05 7.71 4.10
CA VAL A 6 -2.56 6.76 5.10
C VAL A 6 -1.52 6.34 6.14
N VAL A 7 -0.24 6.22 5.76
CA VAL A 7 0.84 5.84 6.70
C VAL A 7 1.21 7.00 7.61
N GLY A 8 1.43 8.21 7.06
CA GLY A 8 1.75 9.39 7.86
C GLY A 8 0.66 9.72 8.87
N LEU A 9 -0.62 9.60 8.46
CA LEU A 9 -1.77 9.77 9.35
C LEU A 9 -1.85 8.67 10.42
N SER A 10 -1.58 7.40 10.08
CA SER A 10 -1.55 6.31 11.06
C SER A 10 -0.47 6.53 12.12
N ILE A 11 0.71 7.00 11.71
CA ILE A 11 1.79 7.37 12.64
C ILE A 11 1.36 8.56 13.51
N ALA A 12 0.76 9.58 12.90
CA ALA A 12 0.28 10.76 13.62
C ALA A 12 -0.78 10.40 14.67
N LYS A 13 -1.76 9.56 14.31
CA LYS A 13 -2.75 8.99 15.24
C LYS A 13 -2.06 8.30 16.42
N SER A 14 -1.20 7.33 16.15
CA SER A 14 -0.57 6.55 17.21
C SER A 14 0.32 7.38 18.15
N CYS A 15 1.00 8.42 17.62
CA CYS A 15 1.79 9.35 18.41
C CYS A 15 0.92 10.31 19.23
N SER A 16 -0.16 10.83 18.65
CA SER A 16 -1.07 11.76 19.36
C SER A 16 -1.81 11.07 20.51
N GLU A 17 -2.13 9.79 20.38
CA GLU A 17 -2.72 8.97 21.46
C GLU A 17 -1.80 8.82 22.69
N LEU A 18 -0.49 9.01 22.54
CA LEU A 18 0.47 9.10 23.66
C LEU A 18 0.51 10.49 24.31
N GLY A 19 -0.30 11.42 23.86
CA GLY A 19 -0.25 12.82 24.32
C GLY A 19 0.91 13.63 23.75
N MET A 20 1.56 13.14 22.68
CA MET A 20 2.58 13.90 21.99
C MET A 20 1.95 15.04 21.20
N SER A 21 2.61 16.21 21.18
CA SER A 21 2.26 17.29 20.24
C SER A 21 2.68 16.89 18.83
N VAL A 22 1.71 16.66 17.94
CA VAL A 22 1.93 16.17 16.57
C VAL A 22 1.49 17.21 15.56
N VAL A 23 2.37 17.45 14.57
CA VAL A 23 2.05 18.23 13.37
C VAL A 23 2.32 17.37 12.14
N VAL A 24 1.35 17.25 11.25
CA VAL A 24 1.49 16.64 9.93
C VAL A 24 1.56 17.76 8.88
N LEU A 25 2.60 17.74 8.06
CA LEU A 25 2.77 18.68 6.94
C LEU A 25 2.35 17.98 5.65
N GLU A 26 1.39 18.56 4.93
CA GLU A 26 0.93 18.06 3.65
C GLU A 26 0.95 19.17 2.60
N LYS A 27 1.63 18.91 1.48
CA LYS A 27 1.77 19.90 0.39
C LYS A 27 0.49 20.10 -0.42
N ASP A 28 -0.37 19.07 -0.46
CA ASP A 28 -1.61 19.08 -1.21
C ASP A 28 -2.77 19.69 -0.37
N SER A 29 -3.87 20.01 -1.04
CA SER A 29 -5.02 20.68 -0.42
C SER A 29 -5.89 19.75 0.45
N ARG A 30 -5.65 18.44 0.38
CA ARG A 30 -6.34 17.42 1.16
C ARG A 30 -5.37 16.29 1.54
N ALA A 31 -5.66 15.63 2.64
CA ALA A 31 -4.97 14.42 3.00
C ALA A 31 -5.28 13.28 2.01
N GLY A 32 -4.33 12.38 1.82
CA GLY A 32 -4.50 11.19 1.03
C GLY A 32 -4.42 11.36 -0.49
N GLU A 33 -4.18 12.54 -1.03
CA GLU A 33 -4.22 12.79 -2.49
C GLU A 33 -3.14 12.07 -3.30
N GLY A 34 -2.06 11.62 -2.68
CA GLY A 34 -0.99 10.86 -3.34
C GLY A 34 -1.37 9.40 -3.63
N ILE A 35 -0.50 8.47 -3.24
CA ILE A 35 -0.69 7.02 -3.43
C ILE A 35 -1.99 6.53 -2.76
N SER A 36 -2.37 7.15 -1.65
CA SER A 36 -3.52 6.73 -0.84
C SER A 36 -4.87 6.92 -1.52
N SER A 37 -5.00 7.82 -2.52
CA SER A 37 -6.21 7.98 -3.33
C SER A 37 -6.24 7.09 -4.58
N ARG A 38 -5.12 6.42 -4.91
CA ARG A 38 -4.92 5.74 -6.21
C ARG A 38 -4.44 4.30 -6.02
N ASN A 39 -5.18 3.54 -5.24
CA ASN A 39 -4.91 2.13 -4.93
C ASN A 39 -6.19 1.29 -5.11
N SER A 40 -6.07 -0.01 -4.94
CA SER A 40 -7.20 -0.94 -5.13
C SER A 40 -8.08 -1.15 -3.89
N GLY A 41 -7.83 -0.45 -2.78
CA GLY A 41 -8.61 -0.58 -1.54
C GLY A 41 -8.57 -1.98 -0.91
N VAL A 42 -7.60 -2.81 -1.24
CA VAL A 42 -7.54 -4.21 -0.79
C VAL A 42 -6.92 -4.32 0.58
N ILE A 43 -7.62 -4.99 1.51
CA ILE A 43 -7.07 -5.49 2.77
C ILE A 43 -6.39 -6.83 2.49
N HIS A 44 -5.06 -6.82 2.40
CA HIS A 44 -4.25 -8.01 2.09
C HIS A 44 -4.09 -8.94 3.31
N ALA A 45 -3.79 -10.23 3.05
CA ALA A 45 -3.62 -11.24 4.09
C ALA A 45 -2.15 -11.70 4.29
N GLY A 46 -1.17 -11.14 3.59
CA GLY A 46 0.26 -11.45 3.82
C GLY A 46 0.81 -12.66 3.05
N ILE A 47 0.19 -13.08 1.94
CA ILE A 47 0.46 -14.35 1.26
C ILE A 47 1.82 -14.35 0.52
N TYR A 48 2.18 -13.25 -0.16
CA TYR A 48 3.20 -13.23 -1.19
C TYR A 48 4.61 -12.87 -0.72
N TYR A 49 4.73 -12.21 0.44
CA TYR A 49 5.98 -11.61 0.88
C TYR A 49 6.92 -12.63 1.55
N PRO A 50 8.24 -12.39 1.56
CA PRO A 50 9.18 -13.23 2.30
C PRO A 50 8.82 -13.29 3.80
N ASN A 51 8.96 -14.46 4.42
CA ASN A 51 8.47 -14.74 5.78
C ASN A 51 8.89 -13.67 6.80
N GLU A 52 10.17 -13.35 6.91
CA GLU A 52 10.67 -12.41 7.92
C GLU A 52 10.66 -10.94 7.50
N SER A 53 10.09 -10.61 6.32
CA SER A 53 10.06 -9.24 5.83
C SER A 53 9.13 -8.34 6.64
N LEU A 54 9.42 -7.04 6.66
CA LEU A 54 8.54 -6.02 7.24
C LEU A 54 7.17 -6.02 6.54
N LYS A 55 7.15 -6.24 5.21
CA LYS A 55 5.90 -6.40 4.46
C LYS A 55 5.02 -7.51 5.02
N THR A 56 5.60 -8.66 5.37
CA THR A 56 4.84 -9.76 5.98
C THR A 56 4.35 -9.39 7.37
N LYS A 57 5.25 -8.97 8.26
CA LYS A 57 4.94 -8.65 9.65
C LYS A 57 3.87 -7.58 9.75
N PHE A 58 4.05 -6.46 9.05
CA PHE A 58 3.06 -5.37 9.05
C PHE A 58 1.76 -5.73 8.34
N CYS A 59 1.80 -6.59 7.32
CA CYS A 59 0.57 -7.01 6.65
C CYS A 59 -0.28 -7.92 7.54
N LEU A 60 0.33 -8.85 8.26
CA LEU A 60 -0.38 -9.77 9.15
C LEU A 60 -1.02 -9.02 10.33
N SER A 61 -0.22 -8.23 11.05
CA SER A 61 -0.70 -7.42 12.17
C SER A 61 -1.70 -6.35 11.67
N GLY A 62 -1.37 -5.66 10.59
CA GLY A 62 -2.19 -4.60 10.01
C GLY A 62 -3.53 -5.10 9.47
N ASN A 63 -3.62 -6.33 8.94
CA ASN A 63 -4.90 -6.91 8.53
C ASN A 63 -5.90 -6.91 9.67
N LYS A 64 -5.51 -7.44 10.82
CA LYS A 64 -6.37 -7.47 12.01
C LYS A 64 -6.71 -6.06 12.50
N LEU A 65 -5.68 -5.23 12.71
CA LEU A 65 -5.87 -3.85 13.20
C LEU A 65 -6.78 -3.04 12.28
N LEU A 66 -6.67 -3.21 10.96
CA LEU A 66 -7.47 -2.47 10.00
C LEU A 66 -8.94 -2.88 10.01
N TYR A 67 -9.25 -4.18 10.12
CA TYR A 67 -10.62 -4.64 10.30
C TYR A 67 -11.23 -4.17 11.62
N ASP A 68 -10.48 -4.26 12.73
CA ASP A 68 -10.94 -3.82 14.04
C ASP A 68 -11.18 -2.30 14.06
N TYR A 69 -10.28 -1.52 13.46
CA TYR A 69 -10.41 -0.07 13.34
C TYR A 69 -11.57 0.33 12.44
N ALA A 70 -11.71 -0.31 11.26
CA ALA A 70 -12.81 -0.03 10.35
C ALA A 70 -14.17 -0.29 11.00
N LYS A 71 -14.29 -1.38 11.76
CA LYS A 71 -15.50 -1.67 12.53
C LYS A 71 -15.75 -0.62 13.62
N ALA A 72 -14.72 -0.24 14.39
CA ALA A 72 -14.86 0.72 15.48
C ALA A 72 -15.24 2.13 15.00
N LYS A 73 -14.77 2.51 13.79
CA LYS A 73 -15.01 3.83 13.19
C LYS A 73 -16.15 3.85 12.18
N ASN A 74 -16.86 2.73 11.99
CA ASN A 74 -17.91 2.56 10.98
C ASN A 74 -17.43 2.90 9.55
N ILE A 75 -16.20 2.55 9.22
CA ILE A 75 -15.64 2.69 7.86
C ILE A 75 -16.19 1.54 7.02
N ASP A 76 -16.68 1.86 5.82
CA ASP A 76 -17.20 0.87 4.90
C ASP A 76 -16.09 -0.11 4.46
N HIS A 77 -16.33 -1.39 4.71
CA HIS A 77 -15.41 -2.46 4.34
C HIS A 77 -16.16 -3.78 4.13
N LYS A 78 -15.58 -4.68 3.35
CA LYS A 78 -16.15 -6.01 3.11
C LYS A 78 -15.06 -7.07 3.12
N LYS A 79 -15.25 -8.12 3.92
CA LYS A 79 -14.37 -9.30 3.94
C LYS A 79 -14.86 -10.30 2.89
N ILE A 80 -14.58 -10.01 1.60
CA ILE A 80 -15.12 -10.76 0.46
C ILE A 80 -14.29 -11.97 0.05
N GLY A 81 -13.09 -12.15 0.63
CA GLY A 81 -12.15 -13.19 0.25
C GLY A 81 -11.43 -12.91 -1.06
N LYS A 82 -10.50 -13.81 -1.39
CA LYS A 82 -9.72 -13.76 -2.63
C LYS A 82 -9.39 -15.15 -3.12
N TYR A 83 -9.54 -15.41 -4.41
CA TYR A 83 -8.98 -16.56 -5.08
C TYR A 83 -7.69 -16.18 -5.82
N ILE A 84 -6.63 -16.97 -5.64
CA ILE A 84 -5.45 -16.96 -6.49
C ILE A 84 -5.57 -18.17 -7.38
N ILE A 85 -5.54 -17.98 -8.71
CA ILE A 85 -5.86 -19.05 -9.65
C ILE A 85 -4.69 -19.36 -10.60
N ALA A 86 -4.51 -20.66 -10.87
CA ALA A 86 -3.73 -21.15 -11.99
C ALA A 86 -4.66 -21.41 -13.17
N SER A 87 -4.38 -20.79 -14.31
CA SER A 87 -5.20 -20.88 -15.53
C SER A 87 -4.72 -22.00 -16.46
N SER A 88 -3.52 -22.53 -16.23
CA SER A 88 -2.91 -23.64 -16.98
C SER A 88 -2.17 -24.60 -16.05
N LYS A 89 -1.87 -25.81 -16.57
CA LYS A 89 -1.10 -26.81 -15.80
C LYS A 89 0.32 -26.35 -15.47
N ASP A 90 0.93 -25.55 -16.34
CA ASP A 90 2.29 -25.03 -16.16
C ASP A 90 2.38 -24.04 -14.99
N GLU A 91 1.25 -23.49 -14.57
CA GLU A 91 1.16 -22.56 -13.44
C GLU A 91 0.99 -23.27 -12.07
N LEU A 92 0.73 -24.59 -12.05
CA LEU A 92 0.42 -25.32 -10.82
C LEU A 92 1.57 -25.30 -9.81
N GLU A 93 2.81 -25.52 -10.25
CA GLU A 93 3.98 -25.48 -9.37
C GLU A 93 4.15 -24.11 -8.71
N LYS A 94 3.95 -23.05 -9.48
CA LYS A 94 3.99 -21.67 -8.98
C LYS A 94 2.88 -21.41 -7.96
N LEU A 95 1.66 -21.92 -8.22
CA LEU A 95 0.54 -21.81 -7.29
C LEU A 95 0.84 -22.51 -5.97
N GLU A 96 1.36 -23.75 -6.02
CA GLU A 96 1.77 -24.50 -4.83
C GLU A 96 2.86 -23.77 -4.04
N GLY A 97 3.83 -23.17 -4.72
CA GLY A 97 4.86 -22.35 -4.10
C GLY A 97 4.28 -21.15 -3.33
N ILE A 98 3.26 -20.51 -3.88
CA ILE A 98 2.52 -19.40 -3.21
C ILE A 98 1.75 -19.95 -2.00
N TYR A 99 1.09 -21.08 -2.12
CA TYR A 99 0.38 -21.71 -1.01
C TYR A 99 1.32 -22.03 0.15
N LYS A 100 2.44 -22.72 -0.12
CA LYS A 100 3.46 -23.05 0.89
C LYS A 100 4.01 -21.81 1.59
N LYS A 101 4.28 -20.75 0.82
CA LYS A 101 4.73 -19.46 1.39
C LYS A 101 3.67 -18.84 2.29
N GLY A 102 2.41 -18.81 1.87
CA GLY A 102 1.32 -18.27 2.68
C GLY A 102 1.12 -19.05 3.99
N VAL A 103 1.20 -20.39 3.93
CA VAL A 103 1.14 -21.24 5.13
C VAL A 103 2.33 -20.97 6.06
N LEU A 104 3.53 -20.82 5.52
CA LEU A 104 4.73 -20.44 6.30
C LEU A 104 4.55 -19.07 6.99
N ASN A 105 3.85 -18.14 6.35
CA ASN A 105 3.48 -16.85 6.93
C ASN A 105 2.28 -16.92 7.89
N SER A 106 1.81 -18.13 8.24
CA SER A 106 0.63 -18.33 9.11
C SER A 106 -0.68 -17.73 8.56
N VAL A 107 -0.78 -17.59 7.23
CA VAL A 107 -2.02 -17.12 6.59
C VAL A 107 -3.00 -18.29 6.45
N THR A 108 -4.26 -18.08 6.84
CA THR A 108 -5.33 -19.05 6.59
C THR A 108 -5.62 -19.15 5.09
N LEU A 109 -5.41 -20.32 4.50
CA LEU A 109 -5.58 -20.58 3.09
C LEU A 109 -6.15 -21.98 2.85
N ASP A 110 -7.03 -22.09 1.86
CA ASP A 110 -7.53 -23.37 1.35
C ASP A 110 -7.00 -23.61 -0.06
N PHE A 111 -6.40 -24.76 -0.31
CA PHE A 111 -6.01 -25.19 -1.67
C PHE A 111 -7.19 -25.92 -2.32
N LEU A 112 -7.61 -25.50 -3.50
CA LEU A 112 -8.82 -25.97 -4.18
C LEU A 112 -8.46 -26.66 -5.50
N SER A 113 -9.04 -27.85 -5.71
CA SER A 113 -8.89 -28.58 -6.97
C SER A 113 -9.62 -27.89 -8.13
N LYS A 114 -9.31 -28.33 -9.34
CA LYS A 114 -9.97 -27.89 -10.58
C LYS A 114 -11.50 -28.04 -10.49
N GLU A 115 -11.96 -29.20 -10.02
CA GLU A 115 -13.40 -29.52 -9.90
C GLU A 115 -14.09 -28.55 -8.96
N LYS A 116 -13.46 -28.26 -7.81
CA LYS A 116 -13.97 -27.30 -6.83
C LYS A 116 -14.00 -25.89 -7.40
N MET A 117 -12.94 -25.46 -8.07
CA MET A 117 -12.89 -24.13 -8.71
C MET A 117 -13.94 -24.02 -9.81
N LYS A 118 -14.13 -25.06 -10.64
CA LYS A 118 -15.16 -25.10 -11.68
C LYS A 118 -16.60 -25.09 -11.11
N SER A 119 -16.81 -25.64 -9.92
CA SER A 119 -18.11 -25.54 -9.24
C SER A 119 -18.44 -24.13 -8.76
N ILE A 120 -17.39 -23.29 -8.48
CA ILE A 120 -17.54 -21.90 -8.05
C ILE A 120 -17.61 -20.95 -9.25
N TYR A 121 -16.71 -21.16 -10.22
CA TYR A 121 -16.56 -20.34 -11.43
C TYR A 121 -16.55 -21.23 -12.68
N PRO A 122 -17.71 -21.70 -13.17
CA PRO A 122 -17.79 -22.59 -14.35
C PRO A 122 -17.17 -21.97 -15.61
N ASP A 123 -17.30 -20.67 -15.77
CA ASP A 123 -16.91 -19.92 -16.98
C ASP A 123 -15.41 -19.53 -17.00
N LEU A 124 -14.67 -19.78 -15.91
CA LEU A 124 -13.25 -19.46 -15.88
C LEU A 124 -12.40 -20.63 -16.39
N ASN A 125 -11.34 -20.32 -17.11
CA ASN A 125 -10.24 -21.26 -17.35
C ASN A 125 -9.42 -21.37 -16.09
N VAL A 126 -9.52 -22.49 -15.37
CA VAL A 126 -8.85 -22.70 -14.10
C VAL A 126 -8.47 -24.17 -13.91
N GLU A 127 -7.23 -24.43 -13.46
CA GLU A 127 -6.71 -25.75 -13.13
C GLU A 127 -6.67 -26.01 -11.62
N ALA A 128 -6.43 -24.98 -10.81
CA ALA A 128 -6.49 -25.03 -9.36
C ALA A 128 -6.60 -23.60 -8.80
N GLY A 129 -6.90 -23.49 -7.51
CA GLY A 129 -6.97 -22.20 -6.82
C GLY A 129 -6.52 -22.26 -5.38
N ILE A 130 -6.20 -21.09 -4.81
CA ILE A 130 -6.02 -20.87 -3.38
C ILE A 130 -7.07 -19.90 -2.93
N TYR A 131 -7.85 -20.23 -1.92
CA TYR A 131 -8.79 -19.29 -1.30
C TYR A 131 -8.19 -18.67 -0.05
N SER A 132 -8.26 -17.35 0.04
CA SER A 132 -7.83 -16.53 1.19
C SER A 132 -9.04 -15.82 1.80
N PRO A 133 -9.63 -16.36 2.88
CA PRO A 133 -10.85 -15.82 3.48
C PRO A 133 -10.64 -14.46 4.17
N ASN A 134 -9.42 -14.14 4.58
CA ASN A 134 -9.09 -12.94 5.34
C ASN A 134 -8.74 -11.72 4.47
N THR A 135 -8.81 -11.86 3.15
CA THR A 135 -8.68 -10.74 2.21
C THR A 135 -10.01 -9.99 2.08
N GLY A 136 -9.97 -8.68 1.96
CA GLY A 136 -11.17 -7.85 1.79
C GLY A 136 -10.89 -6.56 1.06
N ILE A 137 -11.87 -5.65 1.12
CA ILE A 137 -11.80 -4.30 0.56
C ILE A 137 -12.28 -3.29 1.60
N ILE A 138 -11.78 -2.05 1.51
CA ILE A 138 -12.08 -0.95 2.44
C ILE A 138 -12.22 0.36 1.68
N ASP A 139 -13.06 1.26 2.17
CA ASP A 139 -13.10 2.65 1.75
C ASP A 139 -11.88 3.41 2.30
N VAL A 140 -10.91 3.70 1.43
CA VAL A 140 -9.68 4.38 1.85
C VAL A 140 -9.92 5.87 2.13
N PRO A 141 -10.75 6.61 1.40
CA PRO A 141 -11.17 7.96 1.79
C PRO A 141 -11.78 8.02 3.20
N GLU A 142 -12.70 7.12 3.56
CA GLU A 142 -13.26 7.07 4.91
C GLU A 142 -12.21 6.73 5.98
N LEU A 143 -11.27 5.82 5.66
CA LEU A 143 -10.13 5.52 6.53
C LEU A 143 -9.30 6.77 6.80
N ILE A 144 -9.01 7.56 5.78
CA ILE A 144 -8.26 8.82 5.92
C ILE A 144 -9.01 9.80 6.80
N ASN A 145 -10.31 10.01 6.55
CA ASN A 145 -11.15 10.92 7.34
C ASN A 145 -11.21 10.47 8.82
N ALA A 146 -11.30 9.19 9.09
CA ALA A 146 -11.31 8.66 10.46
C ALA A 146 -9.96 8.90 11.17
N LEU A 147 -8.84 8.72 10.47
CA LEU A 147 -7.51 9.00 10.99
C LEU A 147 -7.32 10.50 11.29
N GLU A 148 -7.77 11.39 10.39
CA GLU A 148 -7.76 12.84 10.61
C GLU A 148 -8.58 13.22 11.85
N GLY A 149 -9.77 12.64 12.00
CA GLY A 149 -10.64 12.86 13.17
C GLY A 149 -9.97 12.44 14.48
N ASP A 150 -9.28 11.29 14.50
CA ASP A 150 -8.56 10.82 15.69
C ASP A 150 -7.37 11.71 16.05
N ILE A 151 -6.62 12.17 15.04
CA ILE A 151 -5.50 13.10 15.24
C ILE A 151 -6.01 14.41 15.86
N GLN A 152 -7.08 14.99 15.32
CA GLN A 152 -7.67 16.24 15.81
C GLN A 152 -8.26 16.08 17.21
N HIS A 153 -8.93 14.95 17.48
CA HIS A 153 -9.47 14.62 18.81
C HIS A 153 -8.37 14.58 19.88
N ASN A 154 -7.18 14.13 19.52
CA ASN A 154 -6.00 14.08 20.39
C ASN A 154 -5.14 15.37 20.29
N ASN A 155 -5.70 16.50 19.82
CA ASN A 155 -5.04 17.78 19.68
C ASN A 155 -3.83 17.81 18.72
N GLY A 156 -3.74 16.85 17.79
CA GLY A 156 -2.79 16.90 16.69
C GLY A 156 -3.26 17.87 15.59
N LEU A 157 -2.30 18.45 14.86
CA LEU A 157 -2.55 19.39 13.78
C LEU A 157 -2.18 18.76 12.42
N ILE A 158 -3.04 18.94 11.44
CA ILE A 158 -2.75 18.62 10.03
C ILE A 158 -2.70 19.94 9.26
N SER A 159 -1.51 20.30 8.77
CA SER A 159 -1.28 21.52 8.01
C SER A 159 -1.26 21.18 6.52
N LEU A 160 -2.39 21.41 5.86
CA LEU A 160 -2.57 21.25 4.42
C LEU A 160 -1.96 22.44 3.66
N ASN A 161 -1.73 22.29 2.34
CA ASN A 161 -1.05 23.29 1.50
C ASN A 161 0.29 23.75 2.08
N THR A 162 0.94 22.91 2.90
CA THR A 162 2.17 23.23 3.60
C THR A 162 3.31 22.33 3.12
N LYS A 163 4.20 22.91 2.34
CA LYS A 163 5.34 22.21 1.76
C LYS A 163 6.51 22.19 2.76
N PHE A 164 7.04 21.02 3.05
CA PHE A 164 8.35 20.88 3.66
C PHE A 164 9.44 21.34 2.67
N ILE A 165 10.37 22.17 3.13
CA ILE A 165 11.47 22.69 2.33
C ILE A 165 12.79 22.05 2.73
N SER A 166 13.14 22.11 4.02
CA SER A 166 14.39 21.52 4.55
C SER A 166 14.30 21.30 6.05
N ALA A 167 15.20 20.49 6.58
CA ALA A 167 15.37 20.34 8.02
C ALA A 167 16.85 20.42 8.40
N GLN A 168 17.14 21.14 9.46
CA GLN A 168 18.45 21.23 10.08
C GLN A 168 18.42 20.60 11.47
N LYS A 169 19.35 19.69 11.75
CA LYS A 169 19.51 19.09 13.08
C LYS A 169 20.08 20.13 14.04
N ASN A 170 19.51 20.20 15.23
CA ASN A 170 20.02 21.01 16.33
C ASN A 170 20.08 20.21 17.63
N ASN A 171 20.51 20.80 18.74
CA ASN A 171 20.70 20.12 20.03
C ASN A 171 19.41 19.58 20.63
N SER A 172 18.22 20.13 20.28
CA SER A 172 16.92 19.76 20.84
C SER A 172 16.05 18.96 19.87
N GLY A 173 16.49 18.76 18.63
CA GLY A 173 15.73 18.07 17.58
C GLY A 173 16.02 18.65 16.20
N PHE A 174 15.03 19.20 15.54
CA PHE A 174 15.11 19.74 14.19
C PHE A 174 14.47 21.12 14.12
N THR A 175 15.10 22.03 13.36
CA THR A 175 14.50 23.25 12.84
C THR A 175 14.07 22.95 11.40
N ILE A 176 12.78 23.01 11.13
CA ILE A 176 12.15 22.61 9.88
C ILE A 176 11.64 23.87 9.17
N SER A 177 12.09 24.10 7.95
CA SER A 177 11.60 25.15 7.07
C SER A 177 10.39 24.66 6.29
N CYS A 178 9.31 25.43 6.36
CA CYS A 178 8.03 25.15 5.71
C CYS A 178 7.60 26.32 4.83
N ASP A 179 6.70 26.07 3.88
CA ASP A 179 6.11 27.07 2.98
C ASP A 179 4.63 26.73 2.75
N ASP A 180 3.73 27.62 3.18
CA ASP A 180 2.28 27.61 2.95
C ASP A 180 1.82 28.76 2.04
N GLY A 181 2.74 29.37 1.30
CA GLY A 181 2.66 30.63 0.61
C GLY A 181 3.49 31.72 1.31
N ASN A 182 3.85 31.49 2.58
CA ASN A 182 4.83 32.25 3.34
C ASN A 182 5.82 31.27 4.00
N LYS A 183 7.10 31.58 3.94
CA LYS A 183 8.12 30.75 4.59
C LYS A 183 8.12 30.96 6.10
N PHE A 184 8.12 29.86 6.84
CA PHE A 184 8.18 29.88 8.30
C PHE A 184 9.01 28.69 8.84
N LEU A 185 9.34 28.74 10.11
CA LEU A 185 10.11 27.71 10.78
C LEU A 185 9.27 27.07 11.91
N ILE A 186 9.41 25.76 12.04
CA ILE A 186 8.92 25.01 13.19
C ILE A 186 10.06 24.21 13.83
N ASN A 187 10.00 24.04 15.14
CA ASN A 187 10.94 23.17 15.85
C ASN A 187 10.25 21.90 16.29
N SER A 188 10.93 20.77 16.13
CA SER A 188 10.41 19.47 16.55
C SER A 188 11.51 18.58 17.12
N LYS A 189 11.19 17.81 18.14
CA LYS A 189 12.10 16.80 18.71
C LYS A 189 12.33 15.64 17.74
N TYR A 190 11.28 15.24 17.05
CA TYR A 190 11.28 14.14 16.08
C TYR A 190 10.87 14.64 14.69
N LEU A 191 11.48 14.06 13.66
CA LEU A 191 11.12 14.28 12.26
C LEU A 191 10.86 12.93 11.60
N ILE A 192 9.67 12.74 11.03
CA ILE A 192 9.28 11.50 10.39
C ILE A 192 8.98 11.77 8.93
N ASN A 193 9.77 11.18 8.03
CA ASN A 193 9.53 11.25 6.60
C ASN A 193 8.61 10.11 6.17
N ALA A 194 7.35 10.41 5.87
CA ALA A 194 6.31 9.49 5.35
C ALA A 194 5.75 9.98 4.01
N SER A 195 6.56 10.67 3.20
CA SER A 195 6.14 11.41 2.00
C SER A 195 5.98 10.55 0.72
N GLY A 196 5.99 9.23 0.85
CA GLY A 196 5.63 8.28 -0.22
C GLY A 196 6.52 8.41 -1.47
N LEU A 197 5.94 8.85 -2.60
CA LEU A 197 6.65 9.00 -3.87
C LEU A 197 7.80 10.03 -3.82
N ASN A 198 7.77 10.97 -2.88
CA ASN A 198 8.78 12.02 -2.74
C ASN A 198 9.76 11.74 -1.59
N SER A 199 9.76 10.54 -1.03
CA SER A 199 10.52 10.25 0.21
C SER A 199 12.03 10.40 0.05
N ASP A 200 12.59 10.16 -1.11
CA ASP A 200 14.00 10.40 -1.42
C ASP A 200 14.30 11.90 -1.59
N LEU A 201 13.42 12.66 -2.24
CA LEU A 201 13.57 14.10 -2.38
C LEU A 201 13.51 14.82 -1.03
N ILE A 202 12.63 14.38 -0.12
CA ILE A 202 12.57 14.87 1.26
C ILE A 202 13.86 14.49 2.01
N SER A 203 14.34 13.25 1.86
CA SER A 203 15.58 12.79 2.50
C SER A 203 16.79 13.65 2.13
N GLN A 204 16.87 14.13 0.87
CA GLN A 204 17.91 15.01 0.37
C GLN A 204 17.92 16.39 1.03
N GLN A 205 16.80 16.83 1.59
CA GLN A 205 16.64 18.14 2.23
C GLN A 205 16.85 18.09 3.75
N ILE A 206 17.28 16.97 4.30
CA ILE A 206 17.65 16.80 5.70
C ILE A 206 19.18 16.85 5.81
N ASP A 207 19.72 17.93 6.34
CA ASP A 207 21.14 18.29 6.27
C ASP A 207 22.12 17.27 6.84
N THR A 208 21.68 16.50 7.82
CA THR A 208 22.50 15.49 8.52
C THR A 208 22.31 14.06 8.01
N LEU A 209 21.41 13.82 7.06
CA LEU A 209 21.15 12.49 6.53
C LEU A 209 22.06 12.19 5.33
N ASP A 210 23.08 11.34 5.55
CA ASP A 210 23.99 10.91 4.49
C ASP A 210 23.25 10.13 3.39
N LYS A 211 23.59 10.41 2.13
CA LYS A 211 22.99 9.81 0.93
C LYS A 211 23.01 8.27 0.92
N LYS A 212 23.96 7.64 1.59
CA LYS A 212 24.04 6.16 1.68
C LYS A 212 22.89 5.52 2.45
N TYR A 213 22.13 6.30 3.24
CA TYR A 213 21.03 5.83 4.08
C TYR A 213 19.63 6.03 3.47
N TYR A 214 19.54 6.51 2.24
CA TYR A 214 18.27 6.54 1.51
C TYR A 214 18.46 6.13 0.05
N SER A 215 17.41 5.52 -0.51
CA SER A 215 17.39 5.07 -1.90
C SER A 215 16.60 6.04 -2.76
N SER A 216 17.01 6.22 -4.02
CA SER A 216 16.15 6.89 -5.01
C SER A 216 14.88 6.07 -5.24
N ILE A 217 13.75 6.75 -5.24
CA ILE A 217 12.47 6.12 -5.53
C ILE A 217 12.36 5.90 -7.05
N LYS A 218 11.93 4.71 -7.42
CA LYS A 218 11.55 4.36 -8.79
C LYS A 218 10.04 4.28 -8.89
N TYR A 219 9.50 4.71 -10.01
CA TYR A 219 8.06 4.80 -10.20
C TYR A 219 7.54 3.66 -11.06
N ALA A 220 6.66 2.84 -10.48
CA ALA A 220 5.97 1.78 -11.20
C ALA A 220 4.48 2.13 -11.34
N LYS A 221 4.13 2.64 -12.51
CA LYS A 221 2.77 3.02 -12.92
C LYS A 221 1.91 1.78 -13.10
N GLY A 222 0.65 1.86 -12.72
CA GLY A 222 -0.33 0.80 -12.89
C GLY A 222 -1.67 1.34 -13.33
N HIS A 223 -2.18 0.81 -14.44
CA HIS A 223 -3.47 1.21 -15.03
C HIS A 223 -4.57 0.27 -14.54
N TYR A 224 -5.76 0.82 -14.39
CA TYR A 224 -6.97 0.07 -14.08
C TYR A 224 -8.03 0.33 -15.14
N PHE A 225 -8.66 -0.74 -15.57
CA PHE A 225 -9.84 -0.67 -16.44
C PHE A 225 -11.06 -1.13 -15.65
N LYS A 226 -12.15 -0.36 -15.69
CA LYS A 226 -13.46 -0.77 -15.19
C LYS A 226 -14.23 -1.56 -16.26
N TYR A 227 -15.11 -2.45 -15.81
CA TYR A 227 -15.93 -3.26 -16.68
C TYR A 227 -17.41 -3.11 -16.35
N SER A 228 -18.21 -2.75 -17.34
CA SER A 228 -19.65 -2.46 -17.19
C SER A 228 -20.56 -3.59 -17.68
N GLY A 229 -20.02 -4.75 -18.03
CA GLY A 229 -20.77 -5.92 -18.47
C GLY A 229 -21.16 -6.86 -17.33
N SER A 230 -21.99 -7.86 -17.65
CA SER A 230 -22.25 -8.98 -16.76
C SER A 230 -20.96 -9.79 -16.54
N HIS A 231 -20.75 -10.29 -15.34
CA HIS A 231 -19.55 -11.02 -14.95
C HIS A 231 -19.85 -12.09 -13.88
N PRO A 232 -19.04 -13.18 -13.79
CA PRO A 232 -19.26 -14.25 -12.83
C PRO A 232 -18.66 -13.96 -11.44
N PHE A 233 -17.87 -12.90 -11.28
CA PHE A 233 -17.06 -12.69 -10.09
C PHE A 233 -17.89 -12.19 -8.91
N THR A 234 -17.64 -12.79 -7.74
CA THR A 234 -18.23 -12.42 -6.44
C THR A 234 -17.17 -12.10 -5.40
N THR A 235 -15.92 -12.40 -5.69
CA THR A 235 -14.74 -12.19 -4.85
C THR A 235 -13.59 -11.65 -5.68
N LEU A 236 -12.52 -11.20 -5.02
CA LEU A 236 -11.27 -10.87 -5.71
C LEU A 236 -10.71 -12.13 -6.39
N VAL A 237 -10.27 -12.01 -7.64
CA VAL A 237 -9.62 -13.10 -8.38
C VAL A 237 -8.29 -12.63 -8.93
N TYR A 238 -7.21 -13.30 -8.52
CA TYR A 238 -5.84 -12.96 -8.86
C TYR A 238 -5.22 -14.10 -9.68
N PRO A 239 -5.24 -14.02 -11.02
CA PRO A 239 -4.51 -14.97 -11.85
C PRO A 239 -3.02 -14.81 -11.64
N LEU A 240 -2.28 -15.90 -11.81
CA LEU A 240 -0.82 -15.86 -11.73
C LEU A 240 -0.24 -15.05 -12.90
N ALA A 241 0.78 -14.25 -12.62
CA ALA A 241 1.56 -13.64 -13.66
C ALA A 241 2.40 -14.72 -14.37
N SER A 242 2.41 -14.73 -15.69
CA SER A 242 3.27 -15.56 -16.54
C SER A 242 4.20 -14.67 -17.36
N GLU A 243 5.16 -15.26 -18.08
CA GLU A 243 6.01 -14.53 -19.04
C GLU A 243 5.19 -13.76 -20.08
N PHE A 244 3.96 -14.19 -20.35
CA PHE A 244 3.05 -13.64 -21.36
C PHE A 244 1.83 -12.93 -20.77
N SER A 245 1.76 -12.72 -19.45
CA SER A 245 0.60 -12.12 -18.80
C SER A 245 1.00 -11.42 -17.51
N SER A 246 0.58 -10.17 -17.36
CA SER A 246 0.78 -9.38 -16.16
C SER A 246 0.00 -9.87 -14.93
N GLY A 247 -0.79 -10.95 -15.05
CA GLY A 247 -1.63 -11.44 -13.96
C GLY A 247 -2.64 -10.38 -13.49
N LEU A 248 -3.38 -9.77 -14.45
CA LEU A 248 -4.32 -8.70 -14.16
C LEU A 248 -5.43 -9.15 -13.21
N HIS A 249 -5.49 -8.54 -12.06
CA HIS A 249 -6.42 -8.87 -10.99
C HIS A 249 -7.84 -8.44 -11.30
N VAL A 250 -8.82 -9.21 -10.84
CA VAL A 250 -10.20 -8.76 -10.67
C VAL A 250 -10.32 -8.12 -9.29
N GLY A 251 -10.54 -6.83 -9.24
CA GLY A 251 -10.81 -6.05 -8.04
C GLY A 251 -12.26 -5.57 -8.01
N PHE A 252 -12.70 -5.11 -6.83
CA PHE A 252 -14.01 -4.51 -6.61
C PHE A 252 -13.86 -3.21 -5.84
N ASP A 253 -14.74 -2.25 -6.11
CA ASP A 253 -15.07 -1.25 -5.11
C ASP A 253 -16.25 -1.69 -4.25
N LEU A 254 -16.58 -0.90 -3.25
CA LEU A 254 -17.67 -1.22 -2.31
C LEU A 254 -19.07 -1.15 -2.94
N SER A 255 -19.21 -0.45 -4.07
CA SER A 255 -20.46 -0.44 -4.86
C SER A 255 -20.67 -1.72 -5.69
N GLY A 256 -19.64 -2.56 -5.81
CA GLY A 256 -19.63 -3.77 -6.62
C GLY A 256 -19.16 -3.57 -8.06
N GLN A 257 -18.66 -2.37 -8.40
CA GLN A 257 -18.03 -2.13 -9.70
C GLN A 257 -16.73 -2.92 -9.80
N ILE A 258 -16.62 -3.79 -10.82
CA ILE A 258 -15.37 -4.53 -11.03
C ILE A 258 -14.34 -3.72 -11.81
N ARG A 259 -13.08 -3.98 -11.50
CA ARG A 259 -11.90 -3.43 -12.16
C ARG A 259 -10.89 -4.51 -12.46
N PHE A 260 -10.20 -4.35 -13.57
CA PHE A 260 -9.06 -5.18 -13.94
C PHE A 260 -7.78 -4.38 -13.80
N GLY A 261 -6.76 -4.98 -13.21
CA GLY A 261 -5.48 -4.32 -12.97
C GLY A 261 -4.98 -4.48 -11.54
N PRO A 262 -3.89 -3.81 -11.21
CA PRO A 262 -3.10 -2.99 -12.14
C PRO A 262 -2.11 -3.81 -12.97
N ASP A 263 -1.68 -3.24 -14.10
CA ASP A 263 -0.46 -3.64 -14.78
C ASP A 263 0.79 -3.07 -14.09
N ILE A 264 1.92 -3.14 -14.75
CA ILE A 264 3.16 -2.50 -14.31
C ILE A 264 3.91 -1.89 -15.49
N THR A 265 4.09 -0.59 -15.45
CA THR A 265 4.87 0.19 -16.42
C THR A 265 5.84 1.08 -15.65
N TRP A 266 7.14 0.93 -15.89
CA TRP A 266 8.15 1.78 -15.27
C TRP A 266 8.21 3.14 -15.97
N VAL A 267 8.26 4.20 -15.17
CA VAL A 267 8.29 5.59 -15.64
C VAL A 267 9.34 6.39 -14.87
N ASP A 268 9.87 7.42 -15.48
CA ASP A 268 10.90 8.27 -14.86
C ASP A 268 10.29 9.38 -14.00
N ASP A 269 9.08 9.81 -14.33
CA ASP A 269 8.38 10.90 -13.66
C ASP A 269 7.02 10.46 -13.10
N ILE A 270 6.49 11.25 -12.14
CA ILE A 270 5.14 11.08 -11.59
C ILE A 270 4.13 11.59 -12.64
N ASP A 271 3.63 10.67 -13.45
CA ASP A 271 2.65 10.94 -14.50
C ASP A 271 1.42 10.03 -14.34
N TYR A 272 0.27 10.63 -14.12
CA TYR A 272 -1.02 9.94 -13.98
C TYR A 272 -1.85 9.91 -15.28
N SER A 273 -1.26 10.26 -16.42
CA SER A 273 -1.93 10.10 -17.72
C SER A 273 -2.28 8.63 -17.96
N PHE A 274 -3.44 8.39 -18.56
CA PHE A 274 -3.88 7.03 -18.91
C PHE A 274 -3.37 6.69 -20.32
N ASP A 275 -2.89 5.46 -20.51
CA ASP A 275 -2.50 4.93 -21.83
C ASP A 275 -3.61 4.00 -22.36
N ASP A 276 -4.43 4.52 -23.27
CA ASP A 276 -5.53 3.79 -23.89
C ASP A 276 -5.07 2.62 -24.77
N SER A 277 -3.82 2.65 -25.25
CA SER A 277 -3.26 1.58 -26.10
C SER A 277 -3.12 0.25 -25.38
N LEU A 278 -3.12 0.26 -24.04
CA LEU A 278 -3.02 -0.94 -23.19
C LEU A 278 -4.28 -1.82 -23.22
N LYS A 279 -5.39 -1.35 -23.79
CA LYS A 279 -6.67 -2.07 -23.78
C LYS A 279 -6.57 -3.47 -24.37
N ASP A 280 -5.87 -3.63 -25.50
CA ASP A 280 -5.73 -4.93 -26.16
C ASP A 280 -4.87 -5.91 -25.34
N ASN A 281 -3.84 -5.40 -24.66
CA ASN A 281 -3.00 -6.19 -23.75
C ASN A 281 -3.81 -6.67 -22.53
N PHE A 282 -4.66 -5.79 -21.95
CA PHE A 282 -5.59 -6.15 -20.89
C PHE A 282 -6.56 -7.22 -21.35
N MET A 283 -7.20 -7.04 -22.50
CA MET A 283 -8.12 -8.01 -23.08
C MET A 283 -7.48 -9.37 -23.30
N SER A 284 -6.28 -9.39 -23.88
CA SER A 284 -5.52 -10.62 -24.10
C SER A 284 -5.22 -11.36 -22.79
N SER A 285 -4.80 -10.62 -21.76
CA SER A 285 -4.48 -11.17 -20.44
C SER A 285 -5.72 -11.71 -19.71
N ILE A 286 -6.83 -10.97 -19.74
CA ILE A 286 -8.08 -11.37 -19.07
C ILE A 286 -8.70 -12.58 -19.76
N LYS A 287 -8.71 -12.65 -21.08
CA LYS A 287 -9.25 -13.78 -21.85
C LYS A 287 -8.60 -15.12 -21.50
N LYS A 288 -7.36 -15.14 -21.02
CA LYS A 288 -6.68 -16.37 -20.61
C LYS A 288 -7.43 -17.10 -19.50
N TYR A 289 -7.93 -16.35 -18.51
CA TYR A 289 -8.69 -16.94 -17.40
C TYR A 289 -10.20 -16.74 -17.50
N TRP A 290 -10.67 -15.68 -18.18
CA TRP A 290 -12.10 -15.43 -18.42
C TRP A 290 -12.40 -15.14 -19.89
N PRO A 291 -12.65 -16.18 -20.71
CA PRO A 291 -12.92 -16.03 -22.15
C PRO A 291 -14.17 -15.19 -22.47
N GLY A 292 -15.15 -15.14 -21.56
CA GLY A 292 -16.44 -14.47 -21.76
C GLY A 292 -16.41 -12.94 -21.67
N ILE A 293 -15.23 -12.31 -21.50
CA ILE A 293 -15.13 -10.85 -21.42
C ILE A 293 -15.51 -10.18 -22.75
N ASP A 294 -16.34 -9.12 -22.70
CA ASP A 294 -16.68 -8.27 -23.85
C ASP A 294 -15.79 -7.01 -23.87
N SER A 295 -14.98 -6.86 -24.91
CA SER A 295 -14.07 -5.73 -25.07
C SER A 295 -14.78 -4.36 -25.12
N LYS A 296 -16.03 -4.32 -25.59
CA LYS A 296 -16.85 -3.09 -25.66
C LYS A 296 -17.23 -2.55 -24.28
N LYS A 297 -17.19 -3.41 -23.24
CA LYS A 297 -17.55 -3.08 -21.87
C LYS A 297 -16.35 -2.73 -20.99
N LEU A 298 -15.13 -2.90 -21.50
CA LEU A 298 -13.89 -2.53 -20.84
C LEU A 298 -13.53 -1.08 -21.15
N GLN A 299 -13.42 -0.24 -20.12
CA GLN A 299 -13.18 1.20 -20.22
C GLN A 299 -12.04 1.63 -19.30
N PRO A 300 -11.23 2.62 -19.69
CA PRO A 300 -10.26 3.26 -18.78
C PRO A 300 -10.91 3.69 -17.46
N ASP A 301 -10.16 3.56 -16.36
CA ASP A 301 -10.61 4.03 -15.05
C ASP A 301 -9.57 5.00 -14.46
N TYR A 302 -8.61 4.53 -13.69
CA TYR A 302 -7.58 5.40 -13.11
C TYR A 302 -6.19 4.76 -13.18
N VAL A 303 -5.20 5.57 -12.79
CA VAL A 303 -3.79 5.19 -12.72
C VAL A 303 -3.28 5.41 -11.31
N GLY A 304 -2.52 4.44 -10.79
CA GLY A 304 -1.74 4.56 -9.56
C GLY A 304 -0.24 4.47 -9.84
N ILE A 305 0.59 5.02 -8.95
CA ILE A 305 2.06 4.90 -9.03
C ILE A 305 2.57 4.31 -7.72
N ARG A 306 3.42 3.28 -7.84
CA ARG A 306 4.03 2.60 -6.69
C ARG A 306 5.45 3.11 -6.48
N PRO A 307 5.85 3.52 -5.26
CA PRO A 307 7.23 3.87 -4.94
C PRO A 307 8.06 2.59 -4.77
N LYS A 308 8.92 2.30 -5.73
CA LYS A 308 9.81 1.14 -5.71
C LYS A 308 11.21 1.52 -5.21
N LEU A 309 11.83 0.64 -4.44
CA LEU A 309 13.23 0.76 -4.02
C LEU A 309 14.19 -0.03 -4.92
N GLN A 310 13.66 -0.82 -5.84
CA GLN A 310 14.42 -1.61 -6.81
C GLN A 310 14.19 -1.10 -8.22
N ASN A 311 15.13 -1.43 -9.13
CA ASN A 311 14.96 -1.28 -10.57
C ASN A 311 14.07 -2.41 -11.14
N MET A 312 13.73 -2.31 -12.43
CA MET A 312 12.85 -3.24 -13.14
C MET A 312 13.36 -4.71 -13.07
N ASP A 313 14.65 -4.90 -13.22
CA ASP A 313 15.28 -6.23 -13.28
C ASP A 313 15.72 -6.77 -11.91
N GLU A 314 15.47 -6.03 -10.84
CA GLU A 314 15.84 -6.42 -9.49
C GLU A 314 14.68 -7.09 -8.76
N LYS A 315 15.01 -7.99 -7.82
CA LYS A 315 14.01 -8.58 -6.92
C LYS A 315 13.32 -7.50 -6.09
N MET A 316 12.05 -7.73 -5.80
CA MET A 316 11.26 -6.85 -4.93
C MET A 316 11.97 -6.63 -3.60
N LYS A 317 12.21 -5.36 -3.25
CA LYS A 317 12.74 -4.94 -1.95
C LYS A 317 11.63 -4.80 -0.92
N ASP A 318 12.01 -4.94 0.33
CA ASP A 318 11.13 -4.73 1.48
C ASP A 318 10.88 -3.24 1.73
N PHE A 319 9.99 -2.93 2.67
CA PHE A 319 9.85 -1.58 3.23
C PHE A 319 11.15 -1.15 3.89
N SER A 320 11.49 0.13 3.78
CA SER A 320 12.61 0.74 4.48
C SER A 320 12.07 1.69 5.54
N ILE A 321 12.30 1.35 6.80
CA ILE A 321 11.98 2.20 7.97
C ILE A 321 13.26 2.29 8.80
N CYS A 322 13.97 3.41 8.69
CA CYS A 322 15.28 3.60 9.28
C CYS A 322 15.25 4.69 10.37
N ASP A 323 15.81 4.37 11.54
CA ASP A 323 15.99 5.29 12.67
C ASP A 323 17.46 5.60 12.91
N SER A 324 17.76 6.24 14.03
CA SER A 324 19.13 6.59 14.43
C SER A 324 20.06 5.39 14.61
N LYS A 325 19.55 4.19 14.86
CA LYS A 325 20.37 2.96 14.94
C LYS A 325 20.99 2.62 13.59
N VAL A 326 20.33 3.02 12.48
CA VAL A 326 20.78 2.78 11.11
C VAL A 326 21.62 3.96 10.59
N HIS A 327 21.11 5.19 10.71
CA HIS A 327 21.72 6.37 10.06
C HIS A 327 22.39 7.35 11.03
N GLY A 328 22.33 7.10 12.34
CA GLY A 328 23.02 7.93 13.34
C GLY A 328 22.35 9.27 13.67
N VAL A 329 21.25 9.64 13.03
CA VAL A 329 20.58 10.93 13.23
C VAL A 329 19.46 10.78 14.26
N GLU A 330 19.74 11.19 15.50
CA GLU A 330 18.76 11.12 16.59
C GLU A 330 17.49 11.89 16.30
N GLY A 331 16.34 11.23 16.53
CA GLY A 331 15.00 11.81 16.34
C GLY A 331 14.49 11.78 14.90
N LEU A 332 15.29 11.31 13.92
CA LEU A 332 14.82 11.09 12.55
C LEU A 332 14.32 9.66 12.37
N ILE A 333 13.14 9.51 11.74
CA ILE A 333 12.65 8.25 11.19
C ILE A 333 12.40 8.47 9.70
N ASN A 334 13.15 7.77 8.86
CA ASN A 334 13.07 7.87 7.41
C ASN A 334 12.39 6.65 6.83
N ILE A 335 11.23 6.85 6.15
CA ILE A 335 10.38 5.79 5.64
C ILE A 335 10.33 5.87 4.12
N GLN A 336 10.66 4.76 3.44
CA GLN A 336 10.71 4.69 1.99
C GLN A 336 10.12 3.39 1.46
N GLY A 337 9.66 3.40 0.20
CA GLY A 337 9.21 2.21 -0.52
C GLY A 337 7.90 1.62 -0.03
N LEU A 338 7.04 2.43 0.61
CA LEU A 338 5.73 1.98 1.09
C LEU A 338 4.73 1.85 -0.06
N GLU A 339 4.86 0.78 -0.81
CA GLU A 339 3.90 0.31 -1.80
C GLU A 339 2.90 -0.71 -1.20
N SER A 340 2.28 -1.57 -2.02
CA SER A 340 1.49 -2.70 -1.47
C SER A 340 2.38 -3.60 -0.57
N PRO A 341 1.91 -3.92 0.64
CA PRO A 341 0.57 -3.76 1.21
C PRO A 341 0.38 -2.51 2.10
N GLY A 342 0.86 -1.35 1.73
CA GLY A 342 0.95 -0.14 2.56
C GLY A 342 -0.35 0.29 3.25
N VAL A 343 -1.51 0.21 2.59
CA VAL A 343 -2.81 0.52 3.21
C VAL A 343 -3.10 -0.47 4.34
N THR A 344 -2.99 -1.76 4.08
CA THR A 344 -3.20 -2.81 5.09
C THR A 344 -2.25 -2.66 6.28
N SER A 345 -1.01 -2.30 6.00
CA SER A 345 0.08 -2.19 6.97
C SER A 345 0.05 -0.88 7.77
N SER A 346 -0.73 0.11 7.35
CA SER A 346 -0.60 1.48 7.84
C SER A 346 -0.73 1.64 9.35
N LEU A 347 -1.74 1.01 9.96
CA LEU A 347 -1.96 1.07 11.40
C LEU A 347 -0.84 0.35 12.18
N ALA A 348 -0.39 -0.80 11.68
CA ALA A 348 0.73 -1.53 12.29
C ALA A 348 2.05 -0.73 12.20
N ILE A 349 2.28 -0.02 11.09
CA ILE A 349 3.42 0.90 10.96
C ILE A 349 3.28 2.07 11.95
N GLY A 350 2.07 2.59 12.16
CA GLY A 350 1.80 3.62 13.18
C GLY A 350 2.21 3.17 14.56
N GLU A 351 1.77 1.99 14.98
CA GLU A 351 2.14 1.39 16.27
C GLU A 351 3.66 1.13 16.36
N TYR A 352 4.26 0.60 15.31
CA TYR A 352 5.70 0.35 15.24
C TYR A 352 6.53 1.62 15.46
N VAL A 353 6.19 2.70 14.73
CA VAL A 353 6.88 4.00 14.87
C VAL A 353 6.67 4.62 16.25
N LYS A 354 5.46 4.50 16.80
CA LYS A 354 5.16 4.91 18.19
C LYS A 354 6.10 4.23 19.18
N HIS A 355 6.31 2.92 19.05
CA HIS A 355 7.22 2.16 19.92
C HIS A 355 8.69 2.56 19.70
N MET A 356 9.12 2.80 18.46
CA MET A 356 10.48 3.34 18.18
C MET A 356 10.76 4.64 18.92
N ILE A 357 9.75 5.49 19.10
CA ILE A 357 9.88 6.79 19.77
C ILE A 357 9.85 6.65 21.30
N ASN A 358 9.00 5.77 21.83
CA ASN A 358 8.64 5.73 23.25
C ASN A 358 9.31 4.60 24.02
N SER A 359 9.81 3.56 23.38
CA SER A 359 10.42 2.38 24.01
C SER A 359 11.87 2.20 23.60
N LYS A 360 12.66 1.53 24.51
CA LYS A 360 14.01 1.05 24.20
C LYS A 360 13.99 -0.39 23.65
N ASP A 361 12.86 -1.08 23.77
CA ASP A 361 12.69 -2.46 23.31
C ASP A 361 12.61 -2.52 21.77
N ASP A 362 12.76 -3.72 21.22
CA ASP A 362 12.57 -3.92 19.79
C ASP A 362 11.09 -3.70 19.43
N PRO A 363 10.77 -2.69 18.58
CA PRO A 363 9.39 -2.39 18.22
C PRO A 363 8.66 -3.55 17.54
N LEU A 364 9.37 -4.50 16.94
CA LEU A 364 8.78 -5.69 16.29
C LEU A 364 8.15 -6.67 17.30
N THR A 365 8.50 -6.59 18.59
CA THR A 365 7.91 -7.42 19.63
C THR A 365 6.44 -7.08 19.92
N TYR A 366 5.98 -5.93 19.45
CA TYR A 366 4.60 -5.43 19.67
C TYR A 366 3.68 -5.63 18.46
N LEU A 367 4.16 -6.30 17.40
CA LEU A 367 3.40 -6.67 16.22
C LEU A 367 2.97 -8.13 16.28
#